data_bc190b17a7b119dd2186e9c559c62e1d
#
_entry.id   bc190b17a7b119dd2186e9c559c62e1d
#
_cell.length_a   1.000
_cell.length_b   1.000
_cell.length_c   1.000
_cell.angle_alpha   90.00
_cell.angle_beta   90.00
_cell.angle_gamma   90.00
#
_symmetry.space_group_name_H-M   'P 1'
#
loop_
_entity.id
_entity.type
_entity.pdbx_description
1 polymer ?
#
loop_
_entity_poly.entity_id
_entity_poly.type
_entity_poly.pdbx_seq_one_letter_code
_entity_poly.pdbx_strand_id
1 'polypeptide(L)'
;STFIAAKYWDSFAAGCALCGVPIVIGENVVGVDRKSVLEGGRITSAPELERRIDTYLRYYDGYGAMIVQLNVEDSRNGVAQYVIDKYGDQIIIELKWGQGAKCIGGEIEVKDLEYAQFLQKRGYFVDPDPSIPEVQEAFKQGAIHGFARHSRLGYTNLNSPEEVYETFVQSAKELRALGYKRISLKTGAYGMDALAMSLRVASDCGLDLLTIDGAGGGTGMSPWDMMQTWGVPNILLHAKTHEYAPILPAPGKSG
;
A
#
# COMPACT_ATOMS: atom_id res chain seq x y z
N SER A 1 1.08 6.89 -6.35
CA SER A 1 2.17 6.62 -7.30
C SER A 1 2.93 7.90 -7.65
N THR A 2 4.20 7.78 -8.02
CA THR A 2 5.00 8.92 -8.47
C THR A 2 4.41 9.53 -9.75
N PHE A 3 4.70 10.82 -9.99
CA PHE A 3 4.26 11.52 -11.20
C PHE A 3 4.67 10.77 -12.48
N ILE A 4 5.89 10.27 -12.55
CA ILE A 4 6.40 9.51 -13.70
C ILE A 4 5.61 8.21 -13.90
N ALA A 5 5.39 7.45 -12.85
CA ALA A 5 4.61 6.21 -12.93
C ALA A 5 3.15 6.47 -13.35
N ALA A 6 2.54 7.56 -12.89
CA ALA A 6 1.19 7.92 -13.33
C ALA A 6 1.16 8.33 -14.80
N LYS A 7 2.13 9.14 -15.25
CA LYS A 7 2.21 9.66 -16.63
C LYS A 7 2.45 8.57 -17.67
N TYR A 8 3.30 7.59 -17.35
CA TYR A 8 3.69 6.53 -18.30
C TYR A 8 3.08 5.17 -17.95
N TRP A 9 2.03 5.16 -17.13
CA TRP A 9 1.40 3.93 -16.67
C TRP A 9 1.04 2.99 -17.82
N ASP A 10 0.43 3.50 -18.87
CA ASP A 10 -0.07 2.69 -19.97
C ASP A 10 1.06 1.93 -20.68
N SER A 11 2.22 2.58 -20.85
CA SER A 11 3.41 1.93 -21.42
C SER A 11 3.97 0.85 -20.48
N PHE A 12 4.05 1.12 -19.18
CA PHE A 12 4.52 0.14 -18.21
C PHE A 12 3.57 -1.06 -18.12
N ALA A 13 2.27 -0.80 -18.03
CA ALA A 13 1.26 -1.85 -17.90
C ALA A 13 1.22 -2.75 -19.15
N ALA A 14 1.21 -2.15 -20.35
CA ALA A 14 1.27 -2.90 -21.60
C ALA A 14 2.57 -3.70 -21.73
N GLY A 15 3.73 -3.09 -21.44
CA GLY A 15 5.02 -3.76 -21.48
C GLY A 15 5.10 -4.93 -20.51
N CYS A 16 4.66 -4.76 -19.27
CA CYS A 16 4.62 -5.85 -18.28
C CYS A 16 3.69 -7.00 -18.73
N ALA A 17 2.50 -6.67 -19.22
CA ALA A 17 1.57 -7.70 -19.71
C ALA A 17 2.15 -8.49 -20.88
N LEU A 18 2.71 -7.80 -21.90
CA LEU A 18 3.33 -8.44 -23.06
C LEU A 18 4.57 -9.27 -22.73
N CYS A 19 5.31 -8.89 -21.68
CA CYS A 19 6.47 -9.63 -21.20
C CYS A 19 6.11 -10.74 -20.18
N GLY A 20 4.85 -10.87 -19.81
CA GLY A 20 4.40 -11.85 -18.81
C GLY A 20 4.96 -11.61 -17.41
N VAL A 21 5.24 -10.35 -17.04
CA VAL A 21 5.75 -10.01 -15.70
C VAL A 21 4.70 -9.30 -14.86
N PRO A 22 4.70 -9.50 -13.53
CA PRO A 22 3.76 -8.80 -12.64
C PRO A 22 4.01 -7.30 -12.61
N ILE A 23 2.93 -6.53 -12.39
CA ILE A 23 2.99 -5.10 -12.12
C ILE A 23 2.09 -4.73 -10.93
N VAL A 24 2.53 -3.77 -10.12
CA VAL A 24 1.81 -3.32 -8.92
C VAL A 24 1.25 -1.92 -9.12
N ILE A 25 -0.05 -1.77 -8.94
CA ILE A 25 -0.68 -0.46 -8.68
C ILE A 25 -0.46 -0.14 -7.21
N GLY A 26 0.41 0.84 -6.92
CA GLY A 26 0.71 1.25 -5.56
C GLY A 26 -0.52 1.84 -4.85
N GLU A 27 -0.45 1.90 -3.53
CA GLU A 27 -1.51 2.41 -2.66
C GLU A 27 -1.90 3.87 -2.95
N ASN A 28 -3.02 4.30 -2.41
CA ASN A 28 -3.59 5.65 -2.50
C ASN A 28 -4.11 6.07 -3.90
N VAL A 29 -4.09 5.24 -4.90
CA VAL A 29 -4.58 5.65 -6.23
C VAL A 29 -6.02 6.13 -6.15
N VAL A 30 -6.87 5.41 -5.42
CA VAL A 30 -8.27 5.77 -5.20
C VAL A 30 -8.40 7.01 -4.31
N GLY A 31 -7.69 7.01 -3.18
CA GLY A 31 -7.80 8.07 -2.17
C GLY A 31 -7.38 9.45 -2.66
N VAL A 32 -6.39 9.52 -3.56
CA VAL A 32 -5.88 10.79 -4.09
C VAL A 32 -6.52 11.21 -5.41
N ASP A 33 -7.27 10.35 -6.08
CA ASP A 33 -7.94 10.69 -7.33
C ASP A 33 -9.19 11.57 -7.04
N ARG A 34 -9.16 12.82 -7.50
CA ARG A 34 -10.30 13.74 -7.38
C ARG A 34 -11.57 13.26 -8.10
N LYS A 35 -11.43 12.35 -9.07
CA LYS A 35 -12.54 11.80 -9.85
C LYS A 35 -13.17 10.57 -9.18
N SER A 36 -12.50 9.95 -8.23
CA SER A 36 -13.09 8.83 -7.51
C SER A 36 -14.22 9.32 -6.59
N VAL A 37 -15.26 8.52 -6.44
CA VAL A 37 -16.45 8.83 -5.65
C VAL A 37 -16.53 7.90 -4.44
N LEU A 38 -16.70 8.50 -3.27
CA LEU A 38 -16.97 7.78 -2.02
C LEU A 38 -18.37 8.15 -1.52
N GLU A 39 -19.17 7.14 -1.23
CA GLU A 39 -20.50 7.28 -0.64
C GLU A 39 -20.57 6.46 0.65
N GLY A 40 -20.98 7.08 1.75
CA GLY A 40 -21.00 6.40 3.05
C GLY A 40 -19.64 5.86 3.50
N GLY A 41 -18.53 6.47 3.06
CA GLY A 41 -17.16 6.01 3.36
C GLY A 41 -16.71 4.79 2.54
N ARG A 42 -17.47 4.40 1.51
CA ARG A 42 -17.13 3.32 0.59
C ARG A 42 -16.95 3.85 -0.82
N ILE A 43 -15.99 3.27 -1.54
CA ILE A 43 -15.75 3.61 -2.94
C ILE A 43 -16.89 3.09 -3.82
N THR A 44 -17.43 3.96 -4.68
CA THR A 44 -18.46 3.62 -5.67
C THR A 44 -18.01 3.87 -7.10
N SER A 45 -16.94 4.67 -7.29
CA SER A 45 -16.32 4.92 -8.59
C SER A 45 -14.85 5.23 -8.45
N ALA A 46 -13.99 4.59 -9.24
CA ALA A 46 -12.53 4.75 -9.20
C ALA A 46 -11.92 4.75 -10.61
N PRO A 47 -12.19 5.77 -11.44
CA PRO A 47 -11.85 5.74 -12.86
C PRO A 47 -10.35 5.64 -13.14
N GLU A 48 -9.50 6.21 -12.31
CA GLU A 48 -8.04 6.06 -12.49
C GLU A 48 -7.55 4.67 -12.12
N LEU A 49 -8.08 4.05 -11.07
CA LEU A 49 -7.77 2.66 -10.74
C LEU A 49 -8.22 1.71 -11.87
N GLU A 50 -9.44 1.90 -12.35
CA GLU A 50 -10.00 1.12 -13.46
C GLU A 50 -9.14 1.26 -14.72
N ARG A 51 -8.82 2.47 -15.13
CA ARG A 51 -7.97 2.73 -16.30
C ARG A 51 -6.64 1.96 -16.19
N ARG A 52 -6.06 1.94 -14.99
CA ARG A 52 -4.79 1.23 -14.76
C ARG A 52 -4.93 -0.27 -14.90
N ILE A 53 -5.96 -0.85 -14.33
CA ILE A 53 -6.23 -2.29 -14.42
C ILE A 53 -6.56 -2.67 -15.86
N ASP A 54 -7.48 -1.94 -16.51
CA ASP A 54 -7.94 -2.21 -17.85
C ASP A 54 -6.80 -2.15 -18.87
N THR A 55 -5.86 -1.23 -18.69
CA THR A 55 -4.69 -1.13 -19.57
C THR A 55 -3.84 -2.40 -19.52
N TYR A 56 -3.60 -2.96 -18.33
CA TYR A 56 -2.86 -4.22 -18.20
C TYR A 56 -3.66 -5.39 -18.79
N LEU A 57 -4.92 -5.53 -18.41
CA LEU A 57 -5.77 -6.64 -18.82
C LEU A 57 -5.99 -6.69 -20.35
N ARG A 58 -5.93 -5.55 -21.03
CA ARG A 58 -6.03 -5.48 -22.51
C ARG A 58 -4.95 -6.29 -23.21
N TYR A 59 -3.78 -6.41 -22.63
CA TYR A 59 -2.61 -7.11 -23.21
C TYR A 59 -2.25 -8.38 -22.46
N TYR A 60 -3.02 -8.75 -21.43
CA TYR A 60 -2.77 -9.92 -20.60
C TYR A 60 -3.16 -11.20 -21.34
N ASP A 61 -2.20 -12.12 -21.47
CA ASP A 61 -2.34 -13.40 -22.18
C ASP A 61 -2.25 -14.64 -21.27
N GLY A 62 -2.33 -14.44 -19.95
CA GLY A 62 -2.27 -15.52 -18.97
C GLY A 62 -0.96 -15.58 -18.18
N TYR A 63 0.06 -14.81 -18.55
CA TYR A 63 1.34 -14.73 -17.83
C TYR A 63 1.51 -13.40 -17.10
N GLY A 64 2.19 -13.43 -15.96
CA GLY A 64 2.33 -12.26 -15.08
C GLY A 64 1.13 -12.09 -14.15
N ALA A 65 0.98 -10.92 -13.57
CA ALA A 65 -0.13 -10.59 -12.67
C ALA A 65 -0.33 -9.09 -12.55
N MET A 66 -1.58 -8.67 -12.39
CA MET A 66 -1.93 -7.33 -11.90
C MET A 66 -2.14 -7.40 -10.39
N ILE A 67 -1.38 -6.59 -9.67
CA ILE A 67 -1.45 -6.50 -8.20
C ILE A 67 -1.96 -5.12 -7.83
N VAL A 68 -2.99 -5.04 -6.99
CA VAL A 68 -3.49 -3.80 -6.40
C VAL A 68 -3.09 -3.76 -4.93
N GLN A 69 -2.24 -2.79 -4.59
CA GLN A 69 -1.72 -2.63 -3.24
C GLN A 69 -2.64 -1.70 -2.45
N LEU A 70 -2.97 -2.10 -1.23
CA LEU A 70 -3.87 -1.39 -0.33
C LEU A 70 -3.11 -0.94 0.92
N ASN A 71 -3.25 0.32 1.27
CA ASN A 71 -2.94 0.79 2.62
C ASN A 71 -4.20 0.73 3.51
N VAL A 72 -4.10 1.26 4.73
CA VAL A 72 -5.20 1.26 5.70
C VAL A 72 -6.42 2.03 5.19
N GLU A 73 -6.21 3.17 4.52
CA GLU A 73 -7.32 3.97 4.00
C GLU A 73 -8.01 3.28 2.83
N ASP A 74 -7.25 2.66 1.93
CA ASP A 74 -7.81 1.88 0.82
C ASP A 74 -8.65 0.70 1.34
N SER A 75 -8.16 0.00 2.38
CA SER A 75 -8.89 -1.10 3.03
C SER A 75 -10.19 -0.61 3.67
N ARG A 76 -10.14 0.52 4.41
CA ARG A 76 -11.33 1.14 5.04
C ARG A 76 -12.35 1.60 4.02
N ASN A 77 -11.91 2.16 2.91
CA ASN A 77 -12.77 2.64 1.84
C ASN A 77 -13.36 1.49 0.99
N GLY A 78 -13.00 0.25 1.27
CA GLY A 78 -13.55 -0.91 0.58
C GLY A 78 -13.02 -1.11 -0.84
N VAL A 79 -11.78 -0.70 -1.12
CA VAL A 79 -11.18 -0.85 -2.46
C VAL A 79 -11.11 -2.33 -2.85
N ALA A 80 -10.81 -3.25 -1.92
CA ALA A 80 -10.82 -4.68 -2.21
C ALA A 80 -12.20 -5.15 -2.69
N GLN A 81 -13.28 -4.76 -2.01
CA GLN A 81 -14.63 -5.11 -2.45
C GLN A 81 -14.92 -4.58 -3.86
N TYR A 82 -14.58 -3.32 -4.10
CA TYR A 82 -14.77 -2.69 -5.41
C TYR A 82 -14.04 -3.41 -6.55
N VAL A 83 -12.80 -3.82 -6.29
CA VAL A 83 -11.97 -4.52 -7.29
C VAL A 83 -12.51 -5.92 -7.58
N ILE A 84 -12.90 -6.70 -6.54
CA ILE A 84 -13.42 -8.05 -6.74
C ILE A 84 -14.77 -8.04 -7.46
N ASP A 85 -15.65 -7.10 -7.13
CA ASP A 85 -16.95 -6.95 -7.77
C ASP A 85 -16.84 -6.65 -9.26
N LYS A 86 -15.79 -5.92 -9.67
CA LYS A 86 -15.61 -5.49 -11.04
C LYS A 86 -14.75 -6.43 -11.88
N TYR A 87 -13.70 -7.02 -11.30
CA TYR A 87 -12.68 -7.78 -12.02
C TYR A 87 -12.60 -9.25 -11.59
N GLY A 88 -13.36 -9.65 -10.58
CA GLY A 88 -13.25 -11.00 -10.03
C GLY A 88 -11.88 -11.25 -9.40
N ASP A 89 -11.47 -12.51 -9.33
CA ASP A 89 -10.22 -12.97 -8.73
C ASP A 89 -8.99 -12.89 -9.69
N GLN A 90 -9.13 -12.18 -10.82
CA GLN A 90 -8.02 -11.96 -11.75
C GLN A 90 -6.93 -11.06 -11.13
N ILE A 91 -7.34 -10.18 -10.21
CA ILE A 91 -6.45 -9.22 -9.55
C ILE A 91 -5.96 -9.78 -8.22
N ILE A 92 -4.67 -9.65 -7.97
CA ILE A 92 -4.09 -9.97 -6.67
C ILE A 92 -4.19 -8.74 -5.77
N ILE A 93 -4.67 -8.91 -4.55
CA ILE A 93 -4.61 -7.85 -3.54
C ILE A 93 -3.33 -8.01 -2.73
N GLU A 94 -2.61 -6.91 -2.58
CA GLU A 94 -1.44 -6.81 -1.71
C GLU A 94 -1.73 -5.88 -0.53
N LEU A 95 -1.66 -6.41 0.67
CA LEU A 95 -1.72 -5.60 1.89
C LEU A 95 -0.36 -4.95 2.14
N LYS A 96 -0.35 -3.63 2.31
CA LYS A 96 0.88 -2.89 2.54
C LYS A 96 1.04 -2.58 4.03
N TRP A 97 2.02 -3.22 4.65
CA TRP A 97 2.42 -2.92 6.02
C TRP A 97 3.42 -1.79 6.12
N GLY A 98 4.27 -1.63 5.11
CA GLY A 98 5.26 -0.56 5.10
C GLY A 98 5.97 -0.45 3.76
N GLN A 99 7.04 0.32 3.76
CA GLN A 99 7.93 0.45 2.61
C GLN A 99 9.37 0.65 3.10
N GLY A 100 10.35 0.26 2.28
CA GLY A 100 11.75 0.19 2.67
C GLY A 100 12.32 1.50 3.18
N ALA A 101 12.06 2.60 2.49
CA ALA A 101 12.65 3.88 2.83
C ALA A 101 12.07 4.56 4.08
N LYS A 102 10.91 4.16 4.56
CA LYS A 102 10.21 4.89 5.64
C LYS A 102 9.83 4.05 6.84
N CYS A 103 9.52 2.78 6.66
CA CYS A 103 8.87 1.89 7.64
C CYS A 103 7.54 2.44 8.22
N ILE A 104 6.98 3.47 7.60
CA ILE A 104 5.74 4.15 7.99
C ILE A 104 4.74 4.17 6.82
N GLY A 105 3.53 4.63 7.08
CA GLY A 105 2.50 4.82 6.06
C GLY A 105 2.92 5.84 4.98
N GLY A 106 2.14 5.88 3.90
CA GLY A 106 2.41 6.79 2.79
C GLY A 106 2.27 8.25 3.19
N GLU A 107 3.22 9.06 2.74
CA GLU A 107 3.25 10.50 2.95
C GLU A 107 3.45 11.20 1.60
N ILE A 108 2.72 12.29 1.37
CA ILE A 108 2.90 13.15 0.19
C ILE A 108 2.86 14.62 0.55
N GLU A 109 3.66 15.43 -0.15
CA GLU A 109 3.57 16.87 -0.11
C GLU A 109 2.40 17.36 -1.00
N VAL A 110 1.61 18.30 -0.48
CA VAL A 110 0.45 18.90 -1.14
C VAL A 110 0.66 20.41 -1.18
N LYS A 111 0.75 20.99 -2.38
CA LYS A 111 0.99 22.43 -2.59
C LYS A 111 -0.28 23.23 -2.93
N ASP A 112 -1.43 22.66 -2.72
CA ASP A 112 -2.72 23.21 -3.08
C ASP A 112 -3.68 23.09 -1.88
N LEU A 113 -4.19 24.21 -1.40
CA LEU A 113 -5.06 24.25 -0.21
C LEU A 113 -6.38 23.50 -0.43
N GLU A 114 -7.00 23.67 -1.60
CA GLU A 114 -8.26 22.99 -1.91
C GLU A 114 -8.06 21.47 -1.94
N TYR A 115 -6.94 21.03 -2.51
CA TYR A 115 -6.59 19.61 -2.52
C TYR A 115 -6.25 19.07 -1.14
N ALA A 116 -5.58 19.84 -0.29
CA ALA A 116 -5.34 19.50 1.11
C ALA A 116 -6.66 19.29 1.87
N GLN A 117 -7.62 20.22 1.72
CA GLN A 117 -8.96 20.11 2.30
C GLN A 117 -9.75 18.91 1.75
N PHE A 118 -9.64 18.63 0.45
CA PHE A 118 -10.24 17.46 -0.17
C PHE A 118 -9.71 16.16 0.45
N LEU A 119 -8.40 16.03 0.63
CA LEU A 119 -7.79 14.84 1.24
C LEU A 119 -8.20 14.69 2.71
N GLN A 120 -8.26 15.79 3.47
CA GLN A 120 -8.74 15.78 4.85
C GLN A 120 -10.18 15.30 4.95
N LYS A 121 -11.07 15.76 4.06
CA LYS A 121 -12.47 15.30 3.99
C LYS A 121 -12.59 13.80 3.68
N ARG A 122 -11.57 13.21 3.05
CA ARG A 122 -11.48 11.77 2.80
C ARG A 122 -10.91 10.97 3.96
N GLY A 123 -10.58 11.63 5.07
CA GLY A 123 -10.12 10.99 6.30
C GLY A 123 -8.60 10.89 6.44
N TYR A 124 -7.83 11.47 5.52
CA TYR A 124 -6.39 11.58 5.68
C TYR A 124 -6.02 12.60 6.76
N PHE A 125 -4.95 12.35 7.46
CA PHE A 125 -4.33 13.36 8.30
C PHE A 125 -3.53 14.33 7.43
N VAL A 126 -3.80 15.62 7.57
CA VAL A 126 -3.13 16.68 6.80
C VAL A 126 -2.57 17.71 7.78
N ASP A 127 -1.28 17.97 7.68
CA ASP A 127 -0.56 18.90 8.56
C ASP A 127 0.18 19.97 7.72
N PRO A 128 0.08 21.25 8.09
CA PRO A 128 -0.84 21.82 9.08
C PRO A 128 -2.30 21.67 8.66
N ASP A 129 -3.22 21.70 9.64
CA ASP A 129 -4.65 21.45 9.40
C ASP A 129 -5.24 22.52 8.44
N PRO A 130 -5.65 22.12 7.21
CA PRO A 130 -6.13 23.06 6.20
C PRO A 130 -7.55 23.58 6.46
N SER A 131 -8.24 23.12 7.50
CA SER A 131 -9.55 23.63 7.91
C SER A 131 -9.46 24.86 8.81
N ILE A 132 -8.30 25.10 9.42
CA ILE A 132 -8.07 26.21 10.35
C ILE A 132 -7.93 27.53 9.57
N PRO A 133 -8.74 28.58 9.86
CA PRO A 133 -8.70 29.86 9.14
C PRO A 133 -7.31 30.53 9.14
N GLU A 134 -6.61 30.48 10.26
CA GLU A 134 -5.27 31.04 10.42
C GLU A 134 -4.24 30.33 9.52
N VAL A 135 -4.37 29.02 9.36
CA VAL A 135 -3.53 28.22 8.45
C VAL A 135 -3.82 28.58 6.99
N GLN A 136 -5.10 28.76 6.64
CA GLN A 136 -5.49 29.17 5.30
C GLN A 136 -4.94 30.56 4.95
N GLU A 137 -5.00 31.50 5.91
CA GLU A 137 -4.47 32.84 5.72
C GLU A 137 -2.94 32.83 5.62
N ALA A 138 -2.26 32.09 6.47
CA ALA A 138 -0.81 31.92 6.41
C ALA A 138 -0.36 31.31 5.06
N PHE A 139 -1.13 30.35 4.51
CA PHE A 139 -0.86 29.78 3.19
C PHE A 139 -1.03 30.82 2.07
N LYS A 140 -2.10 31.64 2.10
CA LYS A 140 -2.35 32.72 1.13
C LYS A 140 -1.26 33.79 1.15
N GLN A 141 -0.73 34.08 2.33
CA GLN A 141 0.36 35.05 2.54
C GLN A 141 1.75 34.47 2.22
N GLY A 142 1.85 33.18 1.90
CA GLY A 142 3.11 32.52 1.62
C GLY A 142 3.98 32.21 2.85
N ALA A 143 3.43 32.33 4.07
CA ALA A 143 4.10 31.92 5.29
C ALA A 143 4.13 30.39 5.46
N ILE A 144 3.17 29.69 4.87
CA ILE A 144 3.12 28.24 4.71
C ILE A 144 3.19 27.93 3.22
N HIS A 145 4.09 27.03 2.81
CA HIS A 145 4.36 26.72 1.40
C HIS A 145 3.68 25.43 0.92
N GLY A 146 3.11 24.64 1.82
CA GLY A 146 2.44 23.37 1.50
C GLY A 146 1.95 22.66 2.75
N PHE A 147 1.42 21.47 2.52
CA PHE A 147 0.85 20.57 3.53
C PHE A 147 1.47 19.19 3.37
N ALA A 148 1.62 18.46 4.46
CA ALA A 148 1.98 17.05 4.44
C ALA A 148 0.72 16.20 4.65
N ARG A 149 0.41 15.29 3.72
CA ARG A 149 -0.67 14.32 3.87
C ARG A 149 -0.10 12.99 4.32
N HIS A 150 -0.59 12.48 5.42
CA HIS A 150 -0.21 11.20 5.98
C HIS A 150 -1.36 10.20 5.88
N SER A 151 -1.03 8.95 5.52
CA SER A 151 -1.93 7.82 5.73
C SER A 151 -1.92 7.43 7.20
N ARG A 152 -3.04 6.92 7.71
CA ARG A 152 -3.08 6.36 9.06
C ARG A 152 -2.08 5.22 9.19
N LEU A 153 -1.49 5.12 10.36
CA LEU A 153 -0.71 3.96 10.73
C LEU A 153 -1.69 2.79 10.95
N GLY A 154 -1.46 1.71 10.23
CA GLY A 154 -2.31 0.53 10.34
C GLY A 154 -1.90 -0.36 11.50
N TYR A 155 -1.26 -1.44 11.18
CA TYR A 155 -0.84 -2.46 12.14
C TYR A 155 0.23 -2.01 13.14
N THR A 156 0.91 -0.91 12.88
CA THR A 156 1.97 -0.36 13.75
C THR A 156 1.46 0.32 15.02
N ASN A 157 0.15 0.58 15.13
CA ASN A 157 -0.47 1.17 16.32
C ASN A 157 -1.09 0.13 17.27
N LEU A 158 -0.82 -1.14 17.05
CA LEU A 158 -1.32 -2.21 17.88
C LEU A 158 -0.39 -2.43 19.08
N ASN A 159 -0.96 -2.90 20.19
CA ASN A 159 -0.29 -2.89 21.50
C ASN A 159 0.69 -4.05 21.67
N SER A 160 0.56 -5.11 20.87
CA SER A 160 1.42 -6.29 20.98
C SER A 160 1.65 -6.96 19.61
N PRO A 161 2.72 -7.78 19.48
CA PRO A 161 2.95 -8.61 18.31
C PRO A 161 1.80 -9.58 18.02
N GLU A 162 1.15 -10.10 19.05
CA GLU A 162 0.01 -11.00 18.92
C GLU A 162 -1.18 -10.29 18.31
N GLU A 163 -1.47 -9.06 18.73
CA GLU A 163 -2.54 -8.24 18.17
C GLU A 163 -2.29 -7.91 16.69
N VAL A 164 -1.04 -7.64 16.31
CA VAL A 164 -0.63 -7.45 14.92
C VAL A 164 -0.90 -8.72 14.10
N TYR A 165 -0.49 -9.88 14.62
CA TYR A 165 -0.69 -11.17 13.98
C TYR A 165 -2.17 -11.47 13.77
N GLU A 166 -2.99 -11.36 14.82
CA GLU A 166 -4.42 -11.64 14.77
C GLU A 166 -5.16 -10.71 13.80
N THR A 167 -4.83 -9.42 13.81
CA THR A 167 -5.40 -8.43 12.90
C THR A 167 -5.10 -8.76 11.44
N PHE A 168 -3.89 -9.22 11.15
CA PHE A 168 -3.54 -9.63 9.79
C PHE A 168 -4.27 -10.91 9.38
N VAL A 169 -4.31 -11.91 10.25
CA VAL A 169 -5.05 -13.16 10.00
C VAL A 169 -6.52 -12.86 9.71
N GLN A 170 -7.12 -11.94 10.47
CA GLN A 170 -8.49 -11.51 10.23
C GLN A 170 -8.64 -10.81 8.86
N SER A 171 -7.74 -9.90 8.51
CA SER A 171 -7.75 -9.22 7.21
C SER A 171 -7.62 -10.21 6.04
N ALA A 172 -6.75 -11.22 6.17
CA ALA A 172 -6.61 -12.26 5.16
C ALA A 172 -7.90 -13.11 5.02
N LYS A 173 -8.54 -13.45 6.14
CA LYS A 173 -9.84 -14.16 6.13
C LYS A 173 -10.93 -13.32 5.45
N GLU A 174 -11.00 -12.05 5.72
CA GLU A 174 -11.96 -11.14 5.08
C GLU A 174 -11.74 -11.08 3.56
N LEU A 175 -10.49 -10.95 3.10
CA LEU A 175 -10.18 -10.98 1.67
C LEU A 175 -10.55 -12.33 1.02
N ARG A 176 -10.28 -13.46 1.70
CA ARG A 176 -10.72 -14.78 1.22
C ARG A 176 -12.25 -14.89 1.15
N ALA A 177 -12.96 -14.33 2.14
CA ALA A 177 -14.43 -14.32 2.16
C ALA A 177 -15.01 -13.46 1.01
N LEU A 178 -14.33 -12.40 0.58
CA LEU A 178 -14.67 -11.64 -0.61
C LEU A 178 -14.48 -12.42 -1.93
N GLY A 179 -13.73 -13.54 -1.92
CA GLY A 179 -13.48 -14.37 -3.08
C GLY A 179 -12.05 -14.31 -3.63
N TYR A 180 -11.15 -13.57 -3.02
CA TYR A 180 -9.74 -13.53 -3.45
C TYR A 180 -9.06 -14.88 -3.22
N LYS A 181 -8.58 -15.50 -4.28
CA LYS A 181 -7.79 -16.73 -4.23
C LYS A 181 -6.30 -16.44 -4.01
N ARG A 182 -5.84 -15.27 -4.43
CA ARG A 182 -4.44 -14.86 -4.33
C ARG A 182 -4.32 -13.57 -3.52
N ILE A 183 -3.50 -13.59 -2.48
CA ILE A 183 -3.25 -12.46 -1.58
C ILE A 183 -1.74 -12.31 -1.41
N SER A 184 -1.28 -11.07 -1.42
CA SER A 184 0.12 -10.69 -1.19
C SER A 184 0.25 -9.79 0.03
N LEU A 185 1.44 -9.76 0.62
CA LEU A 185 1.84 -8.84 1.67
C LEU A 185 3.11 -8.12 1.26
N LYS A 186 3.18 -6.80 1.49
CA LYS A 186 4.41 -6.03 1.38
C LYS A 186 4.84 -5.48 2.73
N THR A 187 6.11 -5.72 3.09
CA THR A 187 6.74 -5.26 4.33
C THR A 187 7.54 -3.97 4.12
N GLY A 188 8.22 -3.52 5.16
CA GLY A 188 9.19 -2.43 5.15
C GLY A 188 10.55 -2.88 5.66
N ALA A 189 11.46 -1.93 5.89
CA ALA A 189 12.83 -2.16 6.37
C ALA A 189 12.87 -2.43 7.88
N TYR A 190 12.09 -3.39 8.34
CA TYR A 190 11.88 -3.72 9.75
C TYR A 190 13.07 -4.43 10.38
N GLY A 191 13.07 -4.51 11.72
CA GLY A 191 13.95 -5.40 12.49
C GLY A 191 13.67 -6.88 12.23
N MET A 192 14.58 -7.72 12.72
CA MET A 192 14.53 -9.16 12.46
C MET A 192 13.31 -9.86 13.07
N ASP A 193 12.82 -9.38 14.20
CA ASP A 193 11.60 -9.83 14.87
C ASP A 193 10.35 -9.58 14.03
N ALA A 194 10.20 -8.38 13.51
CA ALA A 194 9.08 -8.02 12.63
C ALA A 194 9.17 -8.74 11.26
N LEU A 195 10.39 -8.99 10.75
CA LEU A 195 10.58 -9.81 9.57
C LEU A 195 10.12 -11.26 9.82
N ALA A 196 10.55 -11.86 10.94
CA ALA A 196 10.15 -13.22 11.32
C ALA A 196 8.63 -13.33 11.48
N MET A 197 7.99 -12.34 12.12
CA MET A 197 6.53 -12.28 12.23
C MET A 197 5.87 -12.19 10.86
N SER A 198 6.36 -11.34 9.97
CA SER A 198 5.79 -11.16 8.62
C SER A 198 5.84 -12.47 7.81
N LEU A 199 6.96 -13.21 7.92
CA LEU A 199 7.11 -14.52 7.31
C LEU A 199 6.14 -15.54 7.90
N ARG A 200 6.00 -15.56 9.22
CA ARG A 200 5.07 -16.46 9.90
C ARG A 200 3.63 -16.20 9.49
N VAL A 201 3.21 -14.94 9.53
CA VAL A 201 1.86 -14.54 9.09
C VAL A 201 1.62 -14.93 7.63
N ALA A 202 2.59 -14.68 6.74
CA ALA A 202 2.49 -15.06 5.34
C ALA A 202 2.29 -16.56 5.15
N SER A 203 3.07 -17.38 5.89
CA SER A 203 2.94 -18.83 5.88
C SER A 203 1.61 -19.32 6.44
N ASP A 204 1.24 -18.87 7.65
CA ASP A 204 0.02 -19.34 8.33
C ASP A 204 -1.26 -18.92 7.60
N CYS A 205 -1.26 -17.77 6.91
CA CYS A 205 -2.38 -17.30 6.08
C CYS A 205 -2.37 -17.87 4.66
N GLY A 206 -1.36 -18.66 4.28
CA GLY A 206 -1.21 -19.20 2.94
C GLY A 206 -1.17 -18.11 1.87
N LEU A 207 -0.34 -17.07 2.08
CA LEU A 207 -0.17 -16.00 1.10
C LEU A 207 0.60 -16.49 -0.11
N ASP A 208 0.27 -15.93 -1.27
CA ASP A 208 0.87 -16.33 -2.55
C ASP A 208 2.18 -15.61 -2.82
N LEU A 209 2.35 -14.41 -2.25
CA LEU A 209 3.55 -13.59 -2.44
C LEU A 209 3.83 -12.77 -1.18
N LEU A 210 5.09 -12.71 -0.78
CA LEU A 210 5.61 -11.78 0.21
C LEU A 210 6.67 -10.89 -0.41
N THR A 211 6.39 -9.59 -0.48
CA THR A 211 7.32 -8.58 -0.96
C THR A 211 8.07 -7.98 0.22
N ILE A 212 9.38 -8.16 0.25
CA ILE A 212 10.25 -7.63 1.29
C ILE A 212 10.99 -6.42 0.77
N ASP A 213 10.65 -5.25 1.32
CA ASP A 213 11.16 -3.95 0.89
C ASP A 213 12.07 -3.38 1.99
N GLY A 214 13.39 -3.49 1.78
CA GLY A 214 14.40 -3.06 2.73
C GLY A 214 14.91 -1.64 2.48
N ALA A 215 15.75 -1.17 3.39
CA ALA A 215 16.41 0.12 3.25
C ALA A 215 17.38 0.13 2.08
N GLY A 216 17.48 1.30 1.46
CA GLY A 216 18.24 1.65 0.28
C GLY A 216 17.36 2.48 -0.64
N GLY A 217 17.79 3.67 -1.01
CA GLY A 217 16.98 4.63 -1.74
C GLY A 217 15.94 5.32 -0.87
N GLY A 218 15.03 6.02 -1.49
CA GLY A 218 13.99 6.79 -0.81
C GLY A 218 13.36 7.82 -1.71
N THR A 219 12.43 8.58 -1.16
CA THR A 219 11.80 9.74 -1.80
C THR A 219 12.10 10.99 -0.99
N GLY A 220 11.80 12.18 -1.53
CA GLY A 220 11.97 13.45 -0.82
C GLY A 220 11.23 13.55 0.52
N MET A 221 10.25 12.68 0.76
CA MET A 221 9.49 12.60 2.01
C MET A 221 9.98 11.47 2.95
N SER A 222 11.05 10.77 2.61
CA SER A 222 11.58 9.70 3.47
C SER A 222 12.40 10.29 4.61
N PRO A 223 12.13 9.91 5.88
CA PRO A 223 12.90 10.38 7.02
C PRO A 223 14.38 9.98 6.89
N TRP A 224 15.28 10.93 7.13
CA TRP A 224 16.71 10.72 6.99
C TRP A 224 17.21 9.55 7.85
N ASP A 225 16.79 9.50 9.09
CA ASP A 225 17.21 8.47 10.04
C ASP A 225 16.78 7.06 9.60
N MET A 226 15.61 6.93 8.99
CA MET A 226 15.14 5.66 8.44
C MET A 226 15.95 5.20 7.24
N MET A 227 16.35 6.13 6.37
CA MET A 227 17.16 5.81 5.19
C MET A 227 18.61 5.48 5.54
N GLN A 228 19.18 6.14 6.55
CA GLN A 228 20.61 6.10 6.84
C GLN A 228 20.99 5.23 8.04
N THR A 229 20.11 5.13 9.04
CA THR A 229 20.47 4.55 10.34
C THR A 229 19.59 3.38 10.76
N TRP A 230 18.27 3.53 10.73
CA TRP A 230 17.34 2.58 11.36
C TRP A 230 16.71 1.58 10.40
N GLY A 231 16.71 1.87 9.12
CA GLY A 231 16.19 0.93 8.14
C GLY A 231 17.17 -0.22 7.89
N VAL A 232 16.68 -1.45 7.95
CA VAL A 232 17.51 -2.63 7.65
C VAL A 232 17.74 -2.74 6.14
N PRO A 233 18.99 -2.88 5.67
CA PRO A 233 19.29 -3.03 4.25
C PRO A 233 18.57 -4.22 3.61
N ASN A 234 18.09 -4.03 2.39
CA ASN A 234 17.33 -5.03 1.65
C ASN A 234 18.07 -6.37 1.50
N ILE A 235 19.37 -6.31 1.22
CA ILE A 235 20.21 -7.51 1.09
C ILE A 235 20.24 -8.35 2.38
N LEU A 236 20.26 -7.70 3.54
CA LEU A 236 20.25 -8.40 4.84
C LEU A 236 18.88 -9.01 5.12
N LEU A 237 17.79 -8.28 4.82
CA LEU A 237 16.43 -8.80 4.98
C LEU A 237 16.20 -10.03 4.10
N HIS A 238 16.65 -10.01 2.85
CA HIS A 238 16.53 -11.16 1.95
C HIS A 238 17.37 -12.35 2.41
N ALA A 239 18.60 -12.13 2.89
CA ALA A 239 19.43 -13.19 3.46
C ALA A 239 18.74 -13.83 4.68
N LYS A 240 18.21 -13.02 5.59
CA LYS A 240 17.48 -13.52 6.78
C LYS A 240 16.14 -14.18 6.41
N THR A 241 15.48 -13.72 5.39
CA THR A 241 14.29 -14.42 4.86
C THR A 241 14.63 -15.82 4.41
N HIS A 242 15.75 -16.00 3.71
CA HIS A 242 16.22 -17.32 3.28
C HIS A 242 16.56 -18.24 4.47
N GLU A 243 17.09 -17.68 5.56
CA GLU A 243 17.37 -18.44 6.78
C GLU A 243 16.09 -18.83 7.54
N TYR A 244 15.09 -17.93 7.59
CA TYR A 244 13.87 -18.14 8.37
C TYR A 244 12.81 -18.99 7.65
N ALA A 245 12.67 -18.84 6.34
CA ALA A 245 11.63 -19.52 5.59
C ALA A 245 11.62 -21.06 5.77
N PRO A 246 12.77 -21.78 5.78
CA PRO A 246 12.77 -23.22 5.97
C PRO A 246 12.35 -23.69 7.37
N ILE A 247 12.35 -22.81 8.36
CA ILE A 247 11.99 -23.14 9.75
C ILE A 247 10.48 -23.06 9.96
N LEU A 248 9.77 -22.40 9.05
CA LEU A 248 8.32 -22.25 9.14
C LEU A 248 7.61 -23.56 8.80
N PRO A 249 6.51 -23.90 9.49
CA PRO A 249 5.69 -25.03 9.12
C PRO A 249 5.14 -24.83 7.70
N ALA A 250 5.01 -25.92 6.96
CA ALA A 250 4.35 -25.88 5.66
C ALA A 250 2.92 -25.35 5.83
N PRO A 251 2.39 -24.54 4.88
CA PRO A 251 1.02 -24.02 4.95
C PRO A 251 0.01 -25.13 5.21
N GLY A 252 -0.85 -24.95 6.21
CA GLY A 252 -1.88 -25.91 6.58
C GLY A 252 -1.46 -27.04 7.52
N LYS A 253 -0.23 -27.05 8.04
CA LYS A 253 0.21 -27.93 9.14
C LYS A 253 0.45 -27.09 10.39
N SER A 254 -0.63 -26.65 11.04
CA SER A 254 -0.57 -26.23 12.43
C SER A 254 -0.39 -27.48 13.29
N GLY A 255 0.74 -27.58 13.98
CA GLY A 255 0.95 -28.57 15.03
C GLY A 255 0.08 -28.28 16.24
#